data_c3272919f07e39fc31805a1dc2d638d6
#
_entry.id   c3272919f07e39fc31805a1dc2d638d6
#
_cell.length_a   1.000
_cell.length_b   1.000
_cell.length_c   1.000
_cell.angle_alpha   90.00
_cell.angle_beta   90.00
_cell.angle_gamma   90.00
#
_symmetry.space_group_name_H-M   'P 1'
#
loop_
_entity.id
_entity.type
_entity.pdbx_description
1 polymer ?
#
loop_
_entity_poly.entity_id
_entity_poly.type
_entity_poly.pdbx_seq_one_letter_code
_entity_poly.pdbx_strand_id
1 'polypeptide(L)'
;IIERGVIEVMSSFALMLQATAIEPLSAEVAAAAAGGGLNYLQLVLDASLPVQFVMALLLLASVASWVIIFRKKRVLDRAQKEADGFEERFWAGGDLGRIYAEASDRKQQVSGLEAIFEGGMREFNRVRQRRGMDARSQLEGAQRAMRATASRELDGLEHNLEFLANVGSISPYVGLFGTVLGILMSFHGLATMKEATIASVAPGISEALLATAMGLFAAIPAVWAYNRYSSRSERISVRYESLAEEFSSILQRQTGPDKH
;
A
#
# COMPACT_ATOMS: atom_id res chain seq x y z
N ILE A 1 -2.62 18.38 -0.93
CA ILE A 1 -2.46 18.19 -2.41
C ILE A 1 -2.88 16.78 -2.82
N ILE A 2 -2.59 15.74 -2.02
CA ILE A 2 -2.82 14.32 -2.38
C ILE A 2 -4.30 13.92 -2.24
N GLU A 3 -5.03 14.45 -1.27
CA GLU A 3 -6.47 14.20 -1.14
C GLU A 3 -7.27 14.76 -2.33
N ARG A 4 -6.83 15.90 -2.91
CA ARG A 4 -7.44 16.45 -4.12
C ARG A 4 -7.23 15.54 -5.33
N GLY A 5 -6.05 14.94 -5.52
CA GLY A 5 -5.78 14.06 -6.66
C GLY A 5 -6.60 12.77 -6.68
N VAL A 6 -6.82 12.13 -5.52
CA VAL A 6 -7.66 10.92 -5.42
C VAL A 6 -9.15 11.26 -5.60
N ILE A 7 -9.58 12.37 -5.02
CA ILE A 7 -10.96 12.86 -5.19
C ILE A 7 -11.20 13.31 -6.64
N GLU A 8 -10.21 13.95 -7.30
CA GLU A 8 -10.29 14.32 -8.72
C GLU A 8 -10.32 13.09 -9.63
N VAL A 9 -9.53 12.07 -9.39
CA VAL A 9 -9.58 10.81 -10.17
C VAL A 9 -10.91 10.10 -9.96
N MET A 10 -11.42 10.04 -8.73
CA MET A 10 -12.73 9.45 -8.45
C MET A 10 -13.88 10.30 -9.01
N SER A 11 -13.79 11.63 -8.92
CA SER A 11 -14.80 12.52 -9.50
C SER A 11 -14.74 12.54 -11.03
N SER A 12 -13.55 12.47 -11.65
CA SER A 12 -13.38 12.34 -13.10
C SER A 12 -13.88 10.99 -13.59
N PHE A 13 -13.70 9.91 -12.84
CA PHE A 13 -14.24 8.60 -13.17
C PHE A 13 -15.77 8.56 -13.00
N ALA A 14 -16.30 9.18 -11.96
CA ALA A 14 -17.75 9.35 -11.78
C ALA A 14 -18.36 10.25 -12.87
N LEU A 15 -17.66 11.32 -13.28
CA LEU A 15 -18.04 12.18 -14.40
C LEU A 15 -17.91 11.47 -15.76
N MET A 16 -16.91 10.63 -15.95
CA MET A 16 -16.80 9.78 -17.15
C MET A 16 -17.93 8.75 -17.24
N LEU A 17 -18.37 8.19 -16.13
CA LEU A 17 -19.56 7.34 -16.09
C LEU A 17 -20.87 8.12 -16.35
N GLN A 18 -20.89 9.42 -16.09
CA GLN A 18 -22.01 10.30 -16.42
C GLN A 18 -21.91 10.91 -17.84
N ALA A 19 -20.71 11.08 -18.39
CA ALA A 19 -20.46 11.75 -19.67
C ALA A 19 -20.52 10.82 -20.89
N THR A 20 -20.79 9.53 -20.74
CA THR A 20 -21.24 8.67 -21.86
C THR A 20 -22.74 8.89 -22.18
N ALA A 21 -23.20 10.15 -22.14
CA ALA A 21 -24.43 10.56 -22.77
C ALA A 21 -24.19 10.60 -24.28
N ILE A 22 -24.41 9.46 -24.92
CA ILE A 22 -24.57 9.31 -26.36
C ILE A 22 -25.69 10.28 -26.81
N GLU A 23 -25.41 11.02 -27.87
CA GLU A 23 -26.36 11.95 -28.53
C GLU A 23 -27.80 11.41 -28.68
N PRO A 24 -28.81 12.24 -28.81
CA PRO A 24 -30.21 11.86 -28.62
C PRO A 24 -30.64 10.84 -29.69
N LEU A 25 -30.47 9.58 -29.34
CA LEU A 25 -31.26 8.51 -29.94
C LEU A 25 -32.76 8.86 -29.80
N SER A 26 -33.54 8.53 -30.81
CA SER A 26 -34.97 8.80 -30.94
C SER A 26 -35.75 8.71 -29.62
N ALA A 27 -36.75 9.53 -29.42
CA ALA A 27 -37.56 9.64 -28.20
C ALA A 27 -38.04 8.27 -27.64
N GLU A 28 -38.16 7.27 -28.49
CA GLU A 28 -38.51 5.90 -28.15
C GLU A 28 -37.44 5.16 -27.39
N VAL A 29 -36.14 5.37 -27.73
CA VAL A 29 -34.99 4.81 -27.02
C VAL A 29 -34.73 5.58 -25.71
N ALA A 30 -35.01 6.89 -25.71
CA ALA A 30 -34.95 7.69 -24.48
C ALA A 30 -36.06 7.31 -23.49
N ALA A 31 -37.25 6.95 -23.94
CA ALA A 31 -38.33 6.44 -23.09
C ALA A 31 -38.05 5.04 -22.54
N ALA A 32 -37.42 4.17 -23.33
CA ALA A 32 -36.95 2.85 -22.87
C ALA A 32 -35.77 2.96 -21.86
N ALA A 33 -34.90 3.95 -22.05
CA ALA A 33 -33.80 4.25 -21.10
C ALA A 33 -34.32 4.91 -19.81
N ALA A 34 -35.41 5.69 -19.87
CA ALA A 34 -35.99 6.32 -18.68
C ALA A 34 -36.76 5.35 -17.77
N GLY A 35 -37.19 4.19 -18.29
CA GLY A 35 -37.85 3.13 -17.53
C GLY A 35 -36.91 2.08 -16.93
N GLY A 36 -35.67 2.03 -17.38
CA GLY A 36 -34.69 1.02 -17.00
C GLY A 36 -33.35 1.61 -16.50
N GLY A 37 -33.38 2.41 -15.44
CA GLY A 37 -32.12 2.76 -14.76
C GLY A 37 -31.37 1.48 -14.46
N LEU A 38 -30.07 1.38 -14.90
CA LEU A 38 -29.20 0.23 -14.60
C LEU A 38 -29.11 0.05 -13.09
N ASN A 39 -29.94 -0.83 -12.54
CA ASN A 39 -29.88 -1.22 -11.14
C ASN A 39 -28.69 -2.16 -10.96
N TYR A 40 -27.48 -1.60 -10.76
CA TYR A 40 -26.26 -2.36 -10.53
C TYR A 40 -26.44 -3.44 -9.43
N LEU A 41 -27.24 -3.13 -8.40
CA LEU A 41 -27.52 -4.07 -7.34
C LEU A 41 -28.33 -5.28 -7.85
N GLN A 42 -29.32 -5.05 -8.71
CA GLN A 42 -30.10 -6.14 -9.32
C GLN A 42 -29.21 -6.97 -10.25
N LEU A 43 -28.36 -6.35 -11.07
CA LEU A 43 -27.40 -7.06 -11.93
C LEU A 43 -26.49 -7.98 -11.11
N VAL A 44 -26.06 -7.56 -9.91
CA VAL A 44 -25.24 -8.39 -9.01
C VAL A 44 -26.05 -9.53 -8.42
N LEU A 45 -27.30 -9.28 -8.01
CA LEU A 45 -28.16 -10.28 -7.36
C LEU A 45 -28.73 -11.31 -8.33
N ASP A 46 -28.98 -10.91 -9.57
CA ASP A 46 -29.53 -11.77 -10.64
C ASP A 46 -28.42 -12.56 -11.37
N ALA A 47 -27.14 -12.19 -11.14
CA ALA A 47 -26.01 -12.84 -11.76
C ALA A 47 -25.92 -14.34 -11.42
N SER A 48 -25.34 -15.13 -12.30
CA SER A 48 -25.09 -16.55 -12.03
C SER A 48 -24.18 -16.75 -10.82
N LEU A 49 -24.42 -17.78 -10.01
CA LEU A 49 -23.66 -18.08 -8.78
C LEU A 49 -22.13 -18.00 -8.95
N PRO A 50 -21.50 -18.54 -10.02
CA PRO A 50 -20.06 -18.42 -10.21
C PRO A 50 -19.62 -16.96 -10.40
N VAL A 51 -20.38 -16.14 -11.14
CA VAL A 51 -20.09 -14.73 -11.36
C VAL A 51 -20.29 -13.92 -10.07
N GLN A 52 -21.34 -14.21 -9.30
CA GLN A 52 -21.55 -13.60 -7.98
C GLN A 52 -20.38 -13.87 -7.04
N PHE A 53 -19.85 -15.10 -7.02
CA PHE A 53 -18.69 -15.45 -6.19
C PHE A 53 -17.45 -14.64 -6.59
N VAL A 54 -17.18 -14.49 -7.90
CA VAL A 54 -16.09 -13.66 -8.41
C VAL A 54 -16.27 -12.20 -7.99
N MET A 55 -17.47 -11.63 -8.16
CA MET A 55 -17.75 -10.25 -7.76
C MET A 55 -17.60 -10.03 -6.26
N ALA A 56 -18.08 -10.98 -5.44
CA ALA A 56 -17.92 -10.91 -3.99
C ALA A 56 -16.43 -10.95 -3.57
N LEU A 57 -15.63 -11.82 -4.18
CA LEU A 57 -14.20 -11.88 -3.94
C LEU A 57 -13.50 -10.57 -4.28
N LEU A 58 -13.82 -9.97 -5.43
CA LEU A 58 -13.27 -8.68 -5.86
C LEU A 58 -13.68 -7.54 -4.94
N LEU A 59 -14.92 -7.53 -4.47
CA LEU A 59 -15.40 -6.54 -3.50
C LEU A 59 -14.64 -6.65 -2.17
N LEU A 60 -14.46 -7.85 -1.65
CA LEU A 60 -13.68 -8.09 -0.42
C LEU A 60 -12.23 -7.65 -0.59
N ALA A 61 -11.59 -7.98 -1.73
CA ALA A 61 -10.23 -7.55 -2.04
C ALA A 61 -10.13 -6.02 -2.12
N SER A 62 -11.11 -5.37 -2.73
CA SER A 62 -11.19 -3.91 -2.82
C SER A 62 -11.30 -3.27 -1.43
N VAL A 63 -12.22 -3.73 -0.58
CA VAL A 63 -12.39 -3.21 0.78
C VAL A 63 -11.13 -3.42 1.61
N ALA A 64 -10.52 -4.61 1.56
CA ALA A 64 -9.27 -4.90 2.25
C ALA A 64 -8.14 -3.96 1.78
N SER A 65 -8.03 -3.70 0.47
CA SER A 65 -7.06 -2.77 -0.10
C SER A 65 -7.25 -1.35 0.46
N TRP A 66 -8.47 -0.84 0.53
CA TRP A 66 -8.73 0.49 1.09
C TRP A 66 -8.36 0.58 2.57
N VAL A 67 -8.65 -0.45 3.38
CA VAL A 67 -8.23 -0.52 4.78
C VAL A 67 -6.71 -0.42 4.89
N ILE A 68 -5.98 -1.19 4.07
CA ILE A 68 -4.51 -1.19 4.06
C ILE A 68 -3.99 0.17 3.60
N ILE A 69 -4.55 0.78 2.56
CA ILE A 69 -4.18 2.09 2.04
C ILE A 69 -4.25 3.15 3.15
N PHE A 70 -5.37 3.25 3.87
CA PHE A 70 -5.51 4.23 4.94
C PHE A 70 -4.59 3.97 6.13
N ARG A 71 -4.41 2.71 6.52
CA ARG A 71 -3.47 2.34 7.60
C ARG A 71 -2.04 2.67 7.22
N LYS A 72 -1.61 2.29 6.02
CA LYS A 72 -0.24 2.50 5.54
C LYS A 72 0.09 3.98 5.38
N LYS A 73 -0.85 4.78 4.89
CA LYS A 73 -0.69 6.24 4.86
C LYS A 73 -0.30 6.79 6.24
N ARG A 74 -1.04 6.39 7.29
CA ARG A 74 -0.79 6.86 8.66
C ARG A 74 0.58 6.40 9.18
N VAL A 75 0.95 5.15 8.91
CA VAL A 75 2.24 4.59 9.35
C VAL A 75 3.41 5.33 8.70
N LEU A 76 3.37 5.54 7.39
CA LEU A 76 4.43 6.25 6.66
C LEU A 76 4.50 7.74 7.01
N ASP A 77 3.35 8.40 7.20
CA ASP A 77 3.31 9.81 7.61
C ASP A 77 3.89 9.98 9.02
N ARG A 78 3.62 9.03 9.91
CA ARG A 78 4.19 8.99 11.26
C ARG A 78 5.70 8.74 11.22
N ALA A 79 6.15 7.72 10.51
CA ALA A 79 7.57 7.39 10.38
C ALA A 79 8.38 8.57 9.81
N GLN A 80 7.84 9.27 8.82
CA GLN A 80 8.49 10.45 8.26
C GLN A 80 8.60 11.59 9.28
N LYS A 81 7.53 11.90 10.02
CA LYS A 81 7.56 12.94 11.06
C LYS A 81 8.52 12.60 12.20
N GLU A 82 8.56 11.34 12.62
CA GLU A 82 9.49 10.87 13.66
C GLU A 82 10.94 10.98 13.18
N ALA A 83 11.20 10.65 11.91
CA ALA A 83 12.51 10.81 11.30
C ALA A 83 12.94 12.28 11.24
N ASP A 84 12.06 13.17 10.75
CA ASP A 84 12.34 14.62 10.68
C ASP A 84 12.65 15.19 12.08
N GLY A 85 11.84 14.84 13.08
CA GLY A 85 12.04 15.33 14.46
C GLY A 85 13.28 14.74 15.15
N PHE A 86 13.70 13.52 14.79
CA PHE A 86 14.94 12.93 15.31
C PHE A 86 16.16 13.59 14.66
N GLU A 87 16.18 13.76 13.34
CA GLU A 87 17.28 14.42 12.63
C GLU A 87 17.51 15.85 13.13
N GLU A 88 16.42 16.62 13.32
CA GLU A 88 16.52 17.98 13.87
C GLU A 88 17.22 18.00 15.24
N ARG A 89 16.86 17.08 16.14
CA ARG A 89 17.51 16.97 17.46
C ARG A 89 18.94 16.46 17.38
N PHE A 90 19.20 15.52 16.50
CA PHE A 90 20.53 14.91 16.33
C PHE A 90 21.53 15.92 15.78
N TRP A 91 21.14 16.73 14.78
CA TRP A 91 22.01 17.72 14.13
C TRP A 91 22.08 19.06 14.88
N ALA A 92 21.18 19.33 15.82
CA ALA A 92 21.27 20.53 16.65
C ALA A 92 22.50 20.57 17.57
N GLY A 93 23.39 19.57 17.52
CA GLY A 93 24.62 19.52 18.30
C GLY A 93 24.43 19.10 19.75
N GLY A 94 23.33 18.39 20.04
CA GLY A 94 23.04 17.84 21.37
C GLY A 94 24.05 16.81 21.84
N ASP A 95 24.21 16.66 23.14
CA ASP A 95 25.00 15.57 23.74
C ASP A 95 24.36 14.21 23.37
N LEU A 96 25.10 13.37 22.62
CA LEU A 96 24.66 12.03 22.23
C LEU A 96 24.29 11.17 23.44
N GLY A 97 24.96 11.38 24.57
CA GLY A 97 24.65 10.69 25.83
C GLY A 97 23.25 11.04 26.34
N ARG A 98 22.84 12.30 26.24
CA ARG A 98 21.51 12.76 26.63
C ARG A 98 20.44 12.21 25.69
N ILE A 99 20.65 12.28 24.37
CA ILE A 99 19.74 11.70 23.37
C ILE A 99 19.54 10.21 23.62
N TYR A 100 20.63 9.49 23.92
CA TYR A 100 20.59 8.06 24.26
C TYR A 100 19.82 7.80 25.56
N ALA A 101 20.06 8.56 26.62
CA ALA A 101 19.31 8.41 27.87
C ALA A 101 17.81 8.59 27.68
N GLU A 102 17.40 9.66 26.98
CA GLU A 102 16.00 9.92 26.64
C GLU A 102 15.36 8.81 25.80
N ALA A 103 16.09 8.26 24.82
CA ALA A 103 15.63 7.14 24.01
C ALA A 103 15.54 5.83 24.82
N SER A 104 16.53 5.59 25.69
CA SER A 104 16.59 4.37 26.54
C SER A 104 15.47 4.34 27.58
N ASP A 105 15.06 5.48 28.13
CA ASP A 105 13.94 5.56 29.07
C ASP A 105 12.59 5.23 28.41
N ARG A 106 12.47 5.51 27.10
CA ARG A 106 11.26 5.25 26.28
C ARG A 106 11.26 3.90 25.57
N LYS A 107 11.97 2.90 26.05
CA LYS A 107 12.27 1.59 25.42
C LYS A 107 11.18 0.94 24.55
N GLN A 108 9.91 1.15 24.82
CA GLN A 108 8.79 0.56 24.08
C GLN A 108 8.16 1.50 23.02
N GLN A 109 8.62 2.74 22.95
CA GLN A 109 8.05 3.78 22.08
C GLN A 109 9.04 4.33 21.05
N VAL A 110 10.23 3.75 20.99
CA VAL A 110 11.29 4.21 20.09
C VAL A 110 11.17 3.47 18.76
N SER A 111 11.07 4.23 17.66
CA SER A 111 10.89 3.70 16.30
C SER A 111 11.77 4.47 15.30
N GLY A 112 11.96 3.88 14.13
CA GLY A 112 12.67 4.52 13.02
C GLY A 112 14.12 4.88 13.34
N LEU A 113 14.51 6.10 13.02
CA LEU A 113 15.89 6.59 13.22
C LEU A 113 16.33 6.58 14.68
N GLU A 114 15.43 6.90 15.60
CA GLU A 114 15.73 6.90 17.04
C GLU A 114 16.01 5.48 17.55
N ALA A 115 15.30 4.46 17.05
CA ALA A 115 15.54 3.05 17.38
C ALA A 115 16.89 2.56 16.84
N ILE A 116 17.26 2.98 15.63
CA ILE A 116 18.54 2.64 15.00
C ILE A 116 19.69 3.24 15.82
N PHE A 117 19.57 4.51 16.18
CA PHE A 117 20.54 5.21 17.02
C PHE A 117 20.67 4.54 18.40
N GLU A 118 19.56 4.29 19.09
CA GLU A 118 19.52 3.62 20.39
C GLU A 118 20.17 2.24 20.33
N GLY A 119 19.82 1.43 19.32
CA GLY A 119 20.38 0.10 19.13
C GLY A 119 21.89 0.11 18.91
N GLY A 120 22.39 1.03 18.10
CA GLY A 120 23.81 1.24 17.85
C GLY A 120 24.57 1.68 19.12
N MET A 121 24.04 2.70 19.81
CA MET A 121 24.66 3.23 21.01
C MET A 121 24.65 2.24 22.17
N ARG A 122 23.58 1.48 22.34
CA ARG A 122 23.46 0.40 23.34
C ARG A 122 24.54 -0.66 23.13
N GLU A 123 24.71 -1.13 21.90
CA GLU A 123 25.72 -2.14 21.58
C GLU A 123 27.14 -1.58 21.73
N PHE A 124 27.38 -0.35 21.28
CA PHE A 124 28.65 0.33 21.46
C PHE A 124 29.04 0.41 22.95
N ASN A 125 28.14 0.86 23.81
CA ASN A 125 28.35 0.94 25.25
C ASN A 125 28.53 -0.44 25.88
N ARG A 126 27.79 -1.46 25.45
CA ARG A 126 27.90 -2.84 25.94
C ARG A 126 29.26 -3.44 25.64
N VAL A 127 29.79 -3.25 24.44
CA VAL A 127 31.09 -3.75 24.03
C VAL A 127 32.21 -3.00 24.76
N ARG A 128 32.09 -1.67 24.94
CA ARG A 128 33.03 -0.84 25.66
C ARG A 128 33.20 -1.25 27.12
N GLN A 129 32.16 -1.76 27.77
CA GLN A 129 32.22 -2.24 29.16
C GLN A 129 32.94 -3.58 29.29
N ARG A 130 33.16 -4.34 28.21
CA ARG A 130 33.89 -5.60 28.22
C ARG A 130 35.38 -5.31 28.13
N ARG A 131 36.13 -5.67 29.21
CA ARG A 131 37.59 -5.48 29.26
C ARG A 131 38.27 -6.26 28.11
N GLY A 132 39.18 -5.61 27.37
CA GLY A 132 40.01 -6.25 26.35
C GLY A 132 39.48 -6.23 24.91
N MET A 133 38.36 -5.55 24.64
CA MET A 133 37.87 -5.34 23.28
C MET A 133 38.51 -4.08 22.67
N ASP A 134 38.95 -4.19 21.41
CA ASP A 134 39.51 -3.07 20.65
C ASP A 134 38.42 -2.11 20.11
N ALA A 135 38.83 -0.91 19.78
CA ALA A 135 37.94 0.13 19.25
C ALA A 135 37.23 -0.31 17.96
N ARG A 136 37.89 -1.14 17.15
CA ARG A 136 37.34 -1.68 15.91
C ARG A 136 36.15 -2.61 16.17
N SER A 137 36.28 -3.52 17.14
CA SER A 137 35.21 -4.44 17.53
C SER A 137 33.99 -3.71 18.10
N GLN A 138 34.19 -2.59 18.81
CA GLN A 138 33.11 -1.74 19.31
C GLN A 138 32.31 -1.13 18.13
N LEU A 139 33.05 -0.56 17.17
CA LEU A 139 32.42 0.05 15.98
C LEU A 139 31.67 -0.98 15.11
N GLU A 140 32.32 -2.12 14.82
CA GLU A 140 31.68 -3.20 14.05
C GLU A 140 30.43 -3.76 14.75
N GLY A 141 30.45 -3.86 16.08
CA GLY A 141 29.28 -4.25 16.88
C GLY A 141 28.13 -3.27 16.74
N ALA A 142 28.41 -1.98 16.90
CA ALA A 142 27.41 -0.92 16.74
C ALA A 142 26.82 -0.90 15.32
N GLN A 143 27.65 -1.02 14.28
CA GLN A 143 27.19 -1.06 12.89
C GLN A 143 26.26 -2.26 12.63
N ARG A 144 26.61 -3.45 13.12
CA ARG A 144 25.73 -4.63 12.99
C ARG A 144 24.39 -4.42 13.69
N ALA A 145 24.41 -3.82 14.88
CA ALA A 145 23.19 -3.53 15.64
C ALA A 145 22.29 -2.51 14.91
N MET A 146 22.89 -1.45 14.36
CA MET A 146 22.15 -0.45 13.57
C MET A 146 21.52 -1.06 12.32
N ARG A 147 22.27 -1.83 11.52
CA ARG A 147 21.74 -2.50 10.33
C ARG A 147 20.60 -3.47 10.66
N ALA A 148 20.76 -4.27 11.72
CA ALA A 148 19.72 -5.21 12.15
C ALA A 148 18.45 -4.49 12.63
N THR A 149 18.58 -3.31 13.24
CA THR A 149 17.43 -2.50 13.65
C THR A 149 16.80 -1.81 12.45
N ALA A 150 17.59 -1.25 11.54
CA ALA A 150 17.10 -0.62 10.29
C ALA A 150 16.30 -1.62 9.45
N SER A 151 16.80 -2.85 9.29
CA SER A 151 16.07 -3.90 8.58
C SER A 151 14.71 -4.20 9.21
N ARG A 152 14.61 -4.30 10.54
CA ARG A 152 13.34 -4.56 11.24
C ARG A 152 12.35 -3.39 11.11
N GLU A 153 12.85 -2.16 11.20
CA GLU A 153 12.03 -0.97 11.01
C GLU A 153 11.49 -0.90 9.56
N LEU A 154 12.33 -1.24 8.57
CA LEU A 154 11.94 -1.27 7.17
C LEU A 154 10.89 -2.36 6.90
N ASP A 155 11.05 -3.56 7.43
CA ASP A 155 10.04 -4.63 7.35
C ASP A 155 8.66 -4.15 7.86
N GLY A 156 8.64 -3.39 8.95
CA GLY A 156 7.42 -2.76 9.47
C GLY A 156 6.79 -1.76 8.49
N LEU A 157 7.63 -0.98 7.78
CA LEU A 157 7.18 -0.03 6.78
C LEU A 157 6.69 -0.71 5.49
N GLU A 158 7.22 -1.86 5.12
CA GLU A 158 6.86 -2.60 3.91
C GLU A 158 5.72 -3.61 4.13
N HIS A 159 5.47 -3.98 5.37
CA HIS A 159 4.40 -4.92 5.71
C HIS A 159 3.06 -4.57 5.03
N ASN A 160 2.40 -5.57 4.43
CA ASN A 160 1.16 -5.45 3.64
C ASN A 160 1.25 -4.68 2.29
N LEU A 161 2.42 -4.18 1.86
CA LEU A 161 2.55 -3.64 0.51
C LEU A 161 2.42 -4.75 -0.55
N GLU A 162 2.92 -5.94 -0.24
CA GLU A 162 2.77 -7.13 -1.09
C GLU A 162 1.30 -7.45 -1.39
N PHE A 163 0.41 -7.31 -0.40
CA PHE A 163 -1.02 -7.51 -0.61
C PHE A 163 -1.58 -6.54 -1.66
N LEU A 164 -1.19 -5.25 -1.60
CA LEU A 164 -1.63 -4.25 -2.58
C LEU A 164 -1.08 -4.57 -3.98
N ALA A 165 0.17 -5.04 -4.08
CA ALA A 165 0.76 -5.48 -5.34
C ALA A 165 -0.02 -6.66 -5.94
N ASN A 166 -0.35 -7.65 -5.11
CA ASN A 166 -1.10 -8.83 -5.53
C ASN A 166 -2.53 -8.49 -5.96
N VAL A 167 -3.26 -7.67 -5.21
CA VAL A 167 -4.59 -7.20 -5.62
C VAL A 167 -4.49 -6.43 -6.93
N GLY A 168 -3.51 -5.55 -7.06
CA GLY A 168 -3.30 -4.76 -8.26
C GLY A 168 -3.02 -5.58 -9.52
N SER A 169 -2.24 -6.65 -9.39
CA SER A 169 -1.85 -7.50 -10.51
C SER A 169 -2.86 -8.60 -10.82
N ILE A 170 -3.55 -9.16 -9.82
CA ILE A 170 -4.40 -10.34 -9.98
C ILE A 170 -5.87 -9.97 -10.24
N SER A 171 -6.37 -8.90 -9.60
CA SER A 171 -7.80 -8.55 -9.69
C SER A 171 -8.33 -8.35 -11.12
N PRO A 172 -7.57 -7.75 -12.08
CA PRO A 172 -8.04 -7.64 -13.46
C PRO A 172 -8.26 -9.03 -14.12
N TYR A 173 -7.40 -9.99 -13.83
CA TYR A 173 -7.53 -11.36 -14.36
C TYR A 173 -8.70 -12.11 -13.72
N VAL A 174 -8.94 -11.90 -12.43
CA VAL A 174 -10.11 -12.45 -11.73
C VAL A 174 -11.39 -11.86 -12.32
N GLY A 175 -11.42 -10.54 -12.61
CA GLY A 175 -12.54 -9.90 -13.32
C GLY A 175 -12.75 -10.46 -14.73
N LEU A 176 -11.67 -10.62 -15.49
CA LEU A 176 -11.71 -11.26 -16.81
C LEU A 176 -12.23 -12.71 -16.74
N PHE A 177 -11.79 -13.48 -15.75
CA PHE A 177 -12.31 -14.80 -15.51
C PHE A 177 -13.81 -14.80 -15.25
N GLY A 178 -14.31 -13.83 -14.48
CA GLY A 178 -15.75 -13.61 -14.27
C GLY A 178 -16.49 -13.33 -15.58
N THR A 179 -15.89 -12.55 -16.49
CA THR A 179 -16.46 -12.28 -17.82
C THR A 179 -16.57 -13.56 -18.64
N VAL A 180 -15.52 -14.37 -18.69
CA VAL A 180 -15.53 -15.64 -19.43
C VAL A 180 -16.60 -16.58 -18.90
N LEU A 181 -16.73 -16.72 -17.57
CA LEU A 181 -17.78 -17.54 -16.95
C LEU A 181 -19.17 -17.01 -17.27
N GLY A 182 -19.41 -15.70 -17.16
CA GLY A 182 -20.73 -15.11 -17.41
C GLY A 182 -21.17 -15.28 -18.85
N ILE A 183 -20.26 -15.06 -19.82
CA ILE A 183 -20.53 -15.28 -21.23
C ILE A 183 -20.81 -16.77 -21.52
N LEU A 184 -20.00 -17.67 -20.94
CA LEU A 184 -20.19 -19.12 -21.09
C LEU A 184 -21.57 -19.55 -20.58
N MET A 185 -21.99 -19.08 -19.42
CA MET A 185 -23.30 -19.38 -18.83
C MET A 185 -24.45 -18.82 -19.70
N SER A 186 -24.30 -17.62 -20.23
CA SER A 186 -25.28 -16.98 -21.11
C SER A 186 -25.50 -17.79 -22.39
N PHE A 187 -24.43 -18.24 -23.04
CA PHE A 187 -24.52 -19.08 -24.24
C PHE A 187 -25.01 -20.50 -23.93
N HIS A 188 -24.65 -21.04 -22.77
CA HIS A 188 -25.17 -22.34 -22.36
C HIS A 188 -26.69 -22.30 -22.17
N GLY A 189 -27.20 -21.22 -21.53
CA GLY A 189 -28.65 -21.00 -21.38
C GLY A 189 -29.35 -20.88 -22.76
N LEU A 190 -28.73 -20.20 -23.73
CA LEU A 190 -29.26 -20.06 -25.07
C LEU A 190 -29.48 -21.38 -25.82
N ALA A 191 -28.53 -22.34 -25.61
CA ALA A 191 -28.60 -23.64 -26.28
C ALA A 191 -29.83 -24.48 -25.86
N THR A 192 -30.49 -24.15 -24.75
CA THR A 192 -31.66 -24.85 -24.23
C THR A 192 -32.98 -24.17 -24.62
N MET A 193 -32.92 -22.99 -25.27
CA MET A 193 -34.12 -22.22 -25.68
C MET A 193 -34.57 -22.59 -27.08
N LYS A 194 -35.88 -22.63 -27.28
CA LYS A 194 -36.49 -22.91 -28.62
C LYS A 194 -36.35 -21.74 -29.58
N GLU A 195 -36.32 -20.51 -29.08
CA GLU A 195 -36.09 -19.29 -29.84
C GLU A 195 -34.95 -18.49 -29.21
N ALA A 196 -33.84 -18.42 -29.92
CA ALA A 196 -32.63 -17.71 -29.51
C ALA A 196 -32.73 -16.24 -29.94
N THR A 197 -32.78 -15.32 -28.99
CA THR A 197 -32.78 -13.88 -29.24
C THR A 197 -31.65 -13.20 -28.51
N ILE A 198 -31.18 -12.06 -29.04
CA ILE A 198 -30.14 -11.25 -28.35
C ILE A 198 -30.66 -10.79 -26.98
N ALA A 199 -31.96 -10.50 -26.85
CA ALA A 199 -32.58 -10.10 -25.59
C ALA A 199 -32.42 -11.14 -24.47
N SER A 200 -32.33 -12.44 -24.79
CA SER A 200 -32.19 -13.51 -23.82
C SER A 200 -30.79 -13.65 -23.27
N VAL A 201 -29.74 -13.18 -23.95
CA VAL A 201 -28.33 -13.23 -23.50
C VAL A 201 -27.80 -11.89 -22.99
N ALA A 202 -28.44 -10.79 -23.33
CA ALA A 202 -28.01 -9.45 -22.98
C ALA A 202 -27.81 -9.23 -21.45
N PRO A 203 -28.70 -9.71 -20.56
CA PRO A 203 -28.46 -9.60 -19.12
C PRO A 203 -27.17 -10.27 -18.65
N GLY A 204 -26.96 -11.54 -19.02
CA GLY A 204 -25.77 -12.28 -18.60
C GLY A 204 -24.45 -11.72 -19.17
N ILE A 205 -24.49 -11.13 -20.39
CA ILE A 205 -23.33 -10.40 -20.91
C ILE A 205 -23.07 -9.15 -20.09
N SER A 206 -24.11 -8.42 -19.69
CA SER A 206 -23.98 -7.22 -18.86
C SER A 206 -23.39 -7.53 -17.49
N GLU A 207 -23.83 -8.61 -16.86
CA GLU A 207 -23.29 -9.12 -15.59
C GLU A 207 -21.81 -9.49 -15.74
N ALA A 208 -21.46 -10.18 -16.82
CA ALA A 208 -20.09 -10.54 -17.13
C ALA A 208 -19.19 -9.29 -17.24
N LEU A 209 -19.59 -8.29 -17.99
CA LEU A 209 -18.85 -7.03 -18.14
C LEU A 209 -18.69 -6.29 -16.81
N LEU A 210 -19.69 -6.34 -15.93
CA LEU A 210 -19.63 -5.77 -14.59
C LEU A 210 -18.54 -6.43 -13.75
N ALA A 211 -18.35 -7.76 -13.86
CA ALA A 211 -17.29 -8.45 -13.14
C ALA A 211 -15.89 -7.93 -13.52
N THR A 212 -15.64 -7.69 -14.82
CA THR A 212 -14.35 -7.07 -15.26
C THR A 212 -14.21 -5.64 -14.75
N ALA A 213 -15.26 -4.84 -14.80
CA ALA A 213 -15.24 -3.48 -14.26
C ALA A 213 -14.89 -3.47 -12.75
N MET A 214 -15.45 -4.40 -11.96
CA MET A 214 -15.13 -4.56 -10.56
C MET A 214 -13.67 -4.99 -10.33
N GLY A 215 -13.12 -5.86 -11.18
CA GLY A 215 -11.72 -6.24 -11.15
C GLY A 215 -10.77 -5.06 -11.34
N LEU A 216 -11.06 -4.21 -12.32
CA LEU A 216 -10.32 -2.97 -12.58
C LEU A 216 -10.49 -1.97 -11.44
N PHE A 217 -11.68 -1.83 -10.90
CA PHE A 217 -11.97 -0.93 -9.78
C PHE A 217 -11.20 -1.33 -8.52
N ALA A 218 -11.01 -2.62 -8.26
CA ALA A 218 -10.17 -3.08 -7.15
C ALA A 218 -8.68 -2.87 -7.42
N ALA A 219 -8.22 -3.10 -8.66
CA ALA A 219 -6.81 -3.07 -9.02
C ALA A 219 -6.22 -1.65 -9.07
N ILE A 220 -6.91 -0.69 -9.66
CA ILE A 220 -6.37 0.65 -9.92
C ILE A 220 -5.92 1.36 -8.64
N PRO A 221 -6.74 1.45 -7.57
CA PRO A 221 -6.31 2.06 -6.32
C PRO A 221 -5.17 1.29 -5.64
N ALA A 222 -5.19 -0.05 -5.74
CA ALA A 222 -4.19 -0.91 -5.13
C ALA A 222 -2.80 -0.70 -5.76
N VAL A 223 -2.70 -0.70 -7.10
CA VAL A 223 -1.45 -0.43 -7.84
C VAL A 223 -0.93 0.97 -7.54
N TRP A 224 -1.81 1.97 -7.60
CA TRP A 224 -1.42 3.35 -7.31
C TRP A 224 -0.85 3.49 -5.90
N ALA A 225 -1.51 2.91 -4.90
CA ALA A 225 -1.08 2.97 -3.52
C ALA A 225 0.22 2.19 -3.29
N TYR A 226 0.35 1.00 -3.87
CA TYR A 226 1.58 0.22 -3.82
C TYR A 226 2.77 1.02 -4.34
N ASN A 227 2.70 1.55 -5.56
CA ASN A 227 3.78 2.33 -6.15
C ASN A 227 4.13 3.56 -5.31
N ARG A 228 3.12 4.26 -4.79
CA ARG A 228 3.31 5.45 -3.96
C ARG A 228 3.98 5.13 -2.63
N TYR A 229 3.55 4.06 -1.97
CA TYR A 229 4.04 3.72 -0.63
C TYR A 229 5.39 3.01 -0.69
N SER A 230 5.64 2.17 -1.70
CA SER A 230 6.95 1.57 -1.96
C SER A 230 8.02 2.65 -2.16
N SER A 231 7.77 3.64 -3.01
CA SER A 231 8.70 4.76 -3.21
C SER A 231 8.90 5.63 -1.95
N ARG A 232 7.92 5.70 -1.04
CA ARG A 232 8.08 6.40 0.25
C ARG A 232 8.90 5.58 1.23
N SER A 233 8.67 4.26 1.30
CA SER A 233 9.45 3.33 2.12
C SER A 233 10.91 3.36 1.72
N GLU A 234 11.21 3.31 0.43
CA GLU A 234 12.55 3.41 -0.12
C GLU A 234 13.28 4.70 0.32
N ARG A 235 12.60 5.86 0.25
CA ARG A 235 13.20 7.11 0.73
C ARG A 235 13.50 7.12 2.22
N ILE A 236 12.66 6.46 3.03
CA ILE A 236 12.90 6.32 4.47
C ILE A 236 14.08 5.36 4.71
N SER A 237 14.19 4.27 3.92
CA SER A 237 15.33 3.35 3.97
C SER A 237 16.66 4.05 3.74
N VAL A 238 16.76 4.88 2.72
CA VAL A 238 17.96 5.70 2.43
C VAL A 238 18.33 6.59 3.63
N ARG A 239 17.34 7.19 4.30
CA ARG A 239 17.60 8.01 5.51
C ARG A 239 18.14 7.16 6.67
N TYR A 240 17.62 5.94 6.83
CA TYR A 240 18.10 5.00 7.86
C TYR A 240 19.57 4.60 7.62
N GLU A 241 19.91 4.33 6.38
CA GLU A 241 21.28 4.01 5.97
C GLU A 241 22.22 5.20 6.18
N SER A 242 21.84 6.39 5.71
CA SER A 242 22.62 7.62 5.88
C SER A 242 22.92 7.91 7.35
N LEU A 243 21.90 7.84 8.22
CA LEU A 243 22.12 8.02 9.65
C LEU A 243 23.09 6.99 10.23
N ALA A 244 22.95 5.71 9.84
CA ALA A 244 23.81 4.65 10.34
C ALA A 244 25.29 4.86 9.94
N GLU A 245 25.54 5.35 8.73
CA GLU A 245 26.88 5.67 8.24
C GLU A 245 27.47 6.90 8.94
N GLU A 246 26.69 7.98 9.04
CA GLU A 246 27.10 9.22 9.70
C GLU A 246 27.38 9.01 11.19
N PHE A 247 26.49 8.29 11.87
CA PHE A 247 26.68 7.95 13.26
C PHE A 247 27.89 7.03 13.47
N SER A 248 28.14 6.08 12.57
CA SER A 248 29.35 5.26 12.58
C SER A 248 30.62 6.11 12.48
N SER A 249 30.61 7.14 11.63
CA SER A 249 31.74 8.08 11.49
C SER A 249 31.97 8.91 12.74
N ILE A 250 30.90 9.27 13.47
CA ILE A 250 30.99 9.97 14.75
C ILE A 250 31.61 9.06 15.82
N LEU A 251 31.13 7.82 15.93
CA LEU A 251 31.64 6.82 16.87
C LEU A 251 33.14 6.52 16.60
N GLN A 252 33.53 6.41 15.33
CA GLN A 252 34.92 6.18 14.95
C GLN A 252 35.85 7.33 15.41
N ARG A 253 35.38 8.57 15.31
CA ARG A 253 36.14 9.74 15.81
C ARG A 253 36.28 9.74 17.33
N GLN A 254 35.29 9.24 18.05
CA GLN A 254 35.34 9.12 19.50
C GLN A 254 36.25 7.98 20.01
N THR A 255 36.50 6.96 19.16
CA THR A 255 37.35 5.80 19.48
C THR A 255 38.75 5.93 18.93
N GLY A 256 39.04 6.94 18.09
CA GLY A 256 40.40 7.21 17.59
C GLY A 256 41.35 7.56 18.73
N PRO A 257 42.65 7.24 18.61
CA PRO A 257 43.63 7.60 19.66
C PRO A 257 43.62 9.13 19.82
N ASP A 258 43.47 9.60 21.08
CA ASP A 258 43.65 10.99 21.44
C ASP A 258 44.94 11.52 20.81
N LYS A 259 44.86 12.46 19.90
CA LYS A 259 46.03 13.24 19.48
C LYS A 259 46.41 14.12 20.67
N HIS A 260 47.42 13.64 21.42
CA HIS A 260 48.20 14.47 22.33
C HIS A 260 48.94 15.56 21.56
#